data_3e2cf142adc0a50886a859b8b9ce2e4b
#
_entry.id   3e2cf142adc0a50886a859b8b9ce2e4b
#
_cell.length_a   1.000
_cell.length_b   1.000
_cell.length_c   1.000
_cell.angle_alpha   90.00
_cell.angle_beta   90.00
_cell.angle_gamma   90.00
#
_symmetry.space_group_name_H-M   'P 1'
#
loop_
_entity.id
_entity.type
_entity.pdbx_description
1 polymer ?
#
loop_
_entity_poly.entity_id
_entity_poly.type
_entity_poly.pdbx_seq_one_letter_code
_entity_poly.pdbx_strand_id
1 'polypeptide(L)'
;MSASTDQIRSTADSYIAALTAGDLEAVMNLYAEGATVEDPVGNGTVHEGKAAIREFYASVVAMKIEGEVLEARVCGNDLLFNFEITTHFDADSKATINVWDLMTHDEQGKVTSMRAYWTPENMR
;
A
#
# COMPACT_ATOMS: atom_id res chain seq x y z
N MET A 1 6.08 16.12 -17.78
CA MET A 1 6.20 16.72 -16.44
C MET A 1 6.02 15.65 -15.39
N SER A 2 6.86 15.67 -14.38
CA SER A 2 6.72 14.75 -13.26
C SER A 2 5.58 15.17 -12.35
N ALA A 3 5.02 14.21 -11.61
CA ALA A 3 4.06 14.50 -10.55
C ALA A 3 4.72 15.36 -9.48
N SER A 4 3.95 16.23 -8.83
CA SER A 4 4.46 17.11 -7.77
C SER A 4 4.77 16.29 -6.51
N THR A 5 5.64 16.84 -5.67
CA THR A 5 5.95 16.26 -4.36
C THR A 5 4.69 16.07 -3.52
N ASP A 6 3.80 17.07 -3.51
CA ASP A 6 2.56 16.99 -2.74
C ASP A 6 1.62 15.92 -3.28
N GLN A 7 1.53 15.78 -4.60
CA GLN A 7 0.74 14.73 -5.24
C GLN A 7 1.26 13.34 -4.85
N ILE A 8 2.57 13.15 -4.92
CA ILE A 8 3.19 11.87 -4.56
C ILE A 8 2.97 11.57 -3.07
N ARG A 9 3.19 12.57 -2.20
CA ARG A 9 2.98 12.38 -0.75
C ARG A 9 1.54 12.01 -0.43
N SER A 10 0.56 12.58 -1.15
CA SER A 10 -0.85 12.31 -0.91
C SER A 10 -1.24 10.85 -1.16
N THR A 11 -0.42 10.09 -1.91
CA THR A 11 -0.67 8.66 -2.14
C THR A 11 -0.70 7.89 -0.83
N ALA A 12 0.14 8.26 0.16
CA ALA A 12 0.16 7.58 1.45
C ALA A 12 -1.22 7.63 2.12
N ASP A 13 -1.81 8.82 2.23
CA ASP A 13 -3.11 8.99 2.87
C ASP A 13 -4.23 8.37 2.04
N SER A 14 -4.19 8.51 0.72
CA SER A 14 -5.19 7.93 -0.18
C SER A 14 -5.17 6.40 -0.11
N TYR A 15 -3.99 5.81 -0.05
CA TYR A 15 -3.82 4.36 0.04
C TYR A 15 -4.42 3.81 1.34
N ILE A 16 -4.04 4.40 2.47
CA ILE A 16 -4.54 3.95 3.79
C ILE A 16 -6.05 4.19 3.90
N ALA A 17 -6.55 5.32 3.40
CA ALA A 17 -7.99 5.59 3.41
C ALA A 17 -8.76 4.56 2.57
N ALA A 18 -8.24 4.19 1.41
CA ALA A 18 -8.88 3.19 0.55
C ALA A 18 -8.91 1.80 1.20
N LEU A 19 -7.81 1.40 1.82
CA LEU A 19 -7.74 0.12 2.54
C LEU A 19 -8.73 0.10 3.71
N THR A 20 -8.77 1.17 4.50
CA THR A 20 -9.66 1.28 5.66
C THR A 20 -11.12 1.27 5.25
N ALA A 21 -11.46 1.92 4.13
CA ALA A 21 -12.82 1.94 3.59
C ALA A 21 -13.22 0.63 2.91
N GLY A 22 -12.27 -0.27 2.65
CA GLY A 22 -12.53 -1.49 1.90
C GLY A 22 -12.87 -1.21 0.45
N ASP A 23 -12.32 -0.13 -0.11
CA ASP A 23 -12.65 0.36 -1.45
C ASP A 23 -11.60 -0.11 -2.47
N LEU A 24 -11.86 -1.27 -3.06
CA LEU A 24 -10.93 -1.88 -4.01
C LEU A 24 -10.66 -0.97 -5.22
N GLU A 25 -11.70 -0.31 -5.75
CA GLU A 25 -11.52 0.54 -6.93
C GLU A 25 -10.64 1.75 -6.61
N ALA A 26 -10.77 2.32 -5.42
CA ALA A 26 -9.90 3.42 -4.98
C ALA A 26 -8.45 2.98 -4.89
N VAL A 27 -8.20 1.76 -4.38
CA VAL A 27 -6.83 1.20 -4.35
C VAL A 27 -6.31 1.03 -5.78
N MET A 28 -7.11 0.42 -6.65
CA MET A 28 -6.68 0.14 -8.03
C MET A 28 -6.42 1.40 -8.83
N ASN A 29 -7.15 2.47 -8.55
CA ASN A 29 -6.95 3.76 -9.23
C ASN A 29 -5.60 4.41 -8.92
N LEU A 30 -4.92 3.98 -7.87
CA LEU A 30 -3.59 4.49 -7.53
C LEU A 30 -2.49 3.90 -8.42
N TYR A 31 -2.75 2.74 -9.04
CA TYR A 31 -1.74 1.98 -9.78
C TYR A 31 -1.78 2.23 -11.27
N ALA A 32 -0.58 2.26 -11.88
CA ALA A 32 -0.42 2.29 -13.32
C ALA A 32 -0.69 0.90 -13.93
N GLU A 33 -0.99 0.86 -15.23
CA GLU A 33 -0.97 -0.38 -15.99
C GLU A 33 0.44 -0.97 -15.92
N GLY A 34 0.57 -2.26 -15.80
CA GLY A 34 1.87 -2.92 -15.73
C GLY A 34 2.63 -2.74 -14.43
N ALA A 35 2.01 -2.15 -13.41
CA ALA A 35 2.63 -1.98 -12.10
C ALA A 35 2.97 -3.32 -11.44
N THR A 36 3.85 -3.27 -10.44
CA THR A 36 4.22 -4.46 -9.66
C THR A 36 3.98 -4.21 -8.18
N VAL A 37 3.64 -5.28 -7.45
CA VAL A 37 3.45 -5.26 -6.00
C VAL A 37 4.19 -6.47 -5.41
N GLU A 38 5.08 -6.19 -4.46
CA GLU A 38 5.76 -7.22 -3.66
C GLU A 38 5.47 -6.94 -2.19
N ASP A 39 4.76 -7.86 -1.52
CA ASP A 39 4.29 -7.62 -0.16
C ASP A 39 4.18 -8.95 0.62
N PRO A 40 5.06 -9.21 1.57
CA PRO A 40 6.27 -8.43 1.87
C PRO A 40 7.43 -8.75 0.93
N VAL A 41 8.41 -7.87 0.91
CA VAL A 41 9.65 -8.11 0.17
C VAL A 41 10.32 -9.38 0.68
N GLY A 42 10.74 -10.23 -0.26
CA GLY A 42 11.43 -11.47 0.08
C GLY A 42 10.52 -12.70 0.18
N ASN A 43 9.21 -12.56 -0.04
CA ASN A 43 8.30 -13.71 0.03
C ASN A 43 8.29 -14.59 -1.23
N GLY A 44 9.06 -14.18 -2.27
CA GLY A 44 9.17 -14.94 -3.50
C GLY A 44 8.05 -14.68 -4.52
N THR A 45 7.11 -13.81 -4.22
CA THR A 45 5.98 -13.50 -5.12
C THR A 45 5.96 -12.01 -5.47
N VAL A 46 5.87 -11.72 -6.77
CA VAL A 46 5.64 -10.38 -7.28
C VAL A 46 4.35 -10.41 -8.10
N HIS A 47 3.39 -9.57 -7.71
CA HIS A 47 2.14 -9.43 -8.47
C HIS A 47 2.39 -8.43 -9.58
N GLU A 48 2.26 -8.86 -10.82
CA GLU A 48 2.54 -8.01 -11.98
C GLU A 48 1.27 -7.75 -12.79
N GLY A 49 0.99 -6.49 -13.04
CA GLY A 49 -0.15 -6.04 -13.83
C GLY A 49 -1.41 -5.88 -12.99
N LYS A 50 -2.36 -5.11 -13.51
CA LYS A 50 -3.55 -4.73 -12.76
C LYS A 50 -4.42 -5.92 -12.35
N ALA A 51 -4.52 -6.96 -13.18
CA ALA A 51 -5.34 -8.13 -12.84
C ALA A 51 -4.79 -8.85 -11.61
N ALA A 52 -3.47 -9.09 -11.57
CA ALA A 52 -2.83 -9.76 -10.43
C ALA A 52 -2.87 -8.90 -9.17
N ILE A 53 -2.66 -7.59 -9.32
CA ILE A 53 -2.72 -6.63 -8.20
C ILE A 53 -4.15 -6.58 -7.63
N ARG A 54 -5.16 -6.59 -8.49
CA ARG A 54 -6.56 -6.61 -8.06
C ARG A 54 -6.88 -7.85 -7.23
N GLU A 55 -6.42 -9.02 -7.65
CA GLU A 55 -6.62 -10.25 -6.88
C GLU A 55 -5.98 -10.16 -5.49
N PHE A 56 -4.77 -9.60 -5.42
CA PHE A 56 -4.08 -9.41 -4.15
C PHE A 56 -4.90 -8.49 -3.22
N TYR A 57 -5.29 -7.31 -3.72
CA TYR A 57 -6.01 -6.35 -2.88
C TYR A 57 -7.45 -6.76 -2.58
N ALA A 58 -8.07 -7.57 -3.42
CA ALA A 58 -9.41 -8.08 -3.13
C ALA A 58 -9.43 -8.84 -1.80
N SER A 59 -8.37 -9.60 -1.52
CA SER A 59 -8.25 -10.31 -0.24
C SER A 59 -7.95 -9.36 0.92
N VAL A 60 -7.19 -8.29 0.67
CA VAL A 60 -6.83 -7.30 1.70
C VAL A 60 -8.04 -6.48 2.12
N VAL A 61 -8.79 -5.93 1.14
CA VAL A 61 -9.93 -5.07 1.44
C VAL A 61 -11.12 -5.84 2.01
N ALA A 62 -11.15 -7.17 1.84
CA ALA A 62 -12.17 -8.02 2.46
C ALA A 62 -11.99 -8.12 3.98
N MET A 63 -10.78 -7.84 4.48
CA MET A 63 -10.52 -7.84 5.91
C MET A 63 -10.97 -6.49 6.50
N LYS A 64 -11.39 -6.53 7.76
CA LYS A 64 -11.76 -5.31 8.48
C LYS A 64 -10.51 -4.72 9.09
N ILE A 65 -10.05 -3.61 8.53
CA ILE A 65 -8.78 -3.01 8.92
C ILE A 65 -8.93 -1.53 9.27
N GLU A 66 -8.04 -1.08 10.15
CA GLU A 66 -7.82 0.32 10.46
C GLU A 66 -6.36 0.62 10.17
N GLY A 67 -6.08 1.83 9.72
CA GLY A 67 -4.71 2.20 9.38
C GLY A 67 -4.39 3.63 9.76
N GLU A 68 -3.09 3.87 9.97
CA GLU A 68 -2.58 5.18 10.33
C GLU A 68 -1.21 5.38 9.69
N VAL A 69 -1.04 6.48 8.96
CA VAL A 69 0.27 6.88 8.44
C VAL A 69 1.05 7.56 9.56
N LEU A 70 2.24 7.06 9.85
CA LEU A 70 3.10 7.59 10.92
C LEU A 70 4.14 8.55 10.38
N GLU A 71 4.70 8.26 9.21
CA GLU A 71 5.77 9.06 8.60
C GLU A 71 5.76 8.87 7.10
N ALA A 72 6.02 9.93 6.35
CA ALA A 72 6.12 9.86 4.89
C ALA A 72 7.27 10.74 4.41
N ARG A 73 8.00 10.21 3.43
CA ARG A 73 9.13 10.90 2.83
C ARG A 73 9.08 10.76 1.33
N VAL A 74 9.23 11.85 0.62
CA VAL A 74 9.25 11.86 -0.85
C VAL A 74 10.65 12.22 -1.32
N CYS A 75 11.21 11.37 -2.17
CA CYS A 75 12.51 11.57 -2.81
C CYS A 75 12.35 11.32 -4.30
N GLY A 76 12.41 12.38 -5.13
CA GLY A 76 12.12 12.24 -6.55
C GLY A 76 10.72 11.70 -6.78
N ASN A 77 10.62 10.58 -7.47
CA ASN A 77 9.34 9.93 -7.75
C ASN A 77 8.99 8.84 -6.74
N ASP A 78 9.79 8.69 -5.70
CA ASP A 78 9.62 7.65 -4.69
C ASP A 78 8.96 8.21 -3.44
N LEU A 79 7.99 7.47 -2.95
CA LEU A 79 7.34 7.71 -1.65
C LEU A 79 7.71 6.55 -0.73
N LEU A 80 8.40 6.89 0.35
CA LEU A 80 8.70 5.93 1.42
C LEU A 80 7.86 6.32 2.62
N PHE A 81 6.97 5.44 3.09
CA PHE A 81 6.14 5.78 4.23
C PHE A 81 5.98 4.63 5.20
N ASN A 82 5.91 5.00 6.47
CA ASN A 82 5.70 4.08 7.58
C ASN A 82 4.26 4.20 8.03
N PHE A 83 3.61 3.07 8.25
CA PHE A 83 2.22 3.06 8.71
C PHE A 83 1.96 1.82 9.56
N GLU A 84 0.87 1.85 10.30
CA GLU A 84 0.37 0.69 11.03
C GLU A 84 -1.01 0.32 10.51
N ILE A 85 -1.21 -0.98 10.36
CA ILE A 85 -2.50 -1.56 10.00
C ILE A 85 -2.92 -2.50 11.13
N THR A 86 -4.13 -2.29 11.65
CA THR A 86 -4.74 -3.21 12.60
C THR A 86 -5.83 -3.98 11.89
N THR A 87 -5.73 -5.29 11.89
CA THR A 87 -6.73 -6.18 11.30
C THR A 87 -7.56 -6.77 12.42
N HIS A 88 -8.88 -6.63 12.30
CA HIS A 88 -9.84 -7.19 13.25
C HIS A 88 -10.37 -8.50 12.69
N PHE A 89 -10.02 -9.61 13.34
CA PHE A 89 -10.45 -10.95 12.92
C PHE A 89 -11.84 -11.28 13.49
N ASP A 90 -12.08 -10.86 14.75
CA ASP A 90 -13.40 -10.95 15.41
C ASP A 90 -13.43 -9.93 16.56
N ALA A 91 -14.47 -9.96 17.39
CA ALA A 91 -14.67 -8.98 18.47
C ALA A 91 -13.52 -8.96 19.47
N ASP A 92 -12.82 -10.10 19.64
CA ASP A 92 -11.79 -10.27 20.67
C ASP A 92 -10.38 -10.47 20.10
N SER A 93 -10.27 -10.58 18.77
CA SER A 93 -9.01 -10.89 18.09
C SER A 93 -8.61 -9.83 17.11
N LYS A 94 -7.43 -9.26 17.29
CA LYS A 94 -6.87 -8.31 16.34
C LYS A 94 -5.34 -8.46 16.32
N ALA A 95 -4.74 -8.00 15.23
CA ALA A 95 -3.28 -7.93 15.10
C ALA A 95 -2.92 -6.60 14.46
N THR A 96 -1.86 -5.98 14.94
CA THR A 96 -1.32 -4.74 14.37
C THR A 96 0.04 -5.04 13.76
N ILE A 97 0.26 -4.54 12.57
CA ILE A 97 1.55 -4.68 11.89
C ILE A 97 2.09 -3.30 11.53
N ASN A 98 3.38 -3.10 11.76
CA ASN A 98 4.10 -1.90 11.33
C ASN A 98 4.78 -2.20 10.00
N VAL A 99 4.56 -1.35 9.01
CA VAL A 99 5.01 -1.56 7.64
C VAL A 99 5.73 -0.32 7.11
N TRP A 100 6.77 -0.54 6.32
CA TRP A 100 7.33 0.49 5.44
C TRP A 100 6.99 0.12 4.01
N ASP A 101 6.36 1.04 3.27
CA ASP A 101 6.10 0.88 1.85
C ASP A 101 6.99 1.82 1.05
N LEU A 102 7.53 1.29 -0.05
CA LEU A 102 8.23 2.10 -1.04
C LEU A 102 7.40 2.05 -2.33
N MET A 103 6.89 3.21 -2.74
CA MET A 103 6.09 3.35 -3.95
C MET A 103 6.79 4.28 -4.94
N THR A 104 7.03 3.78 -6.16
CA THR A 104 7.58 4.57 -7.25
C THR A 104 6.44 5.03 -8.15
N HIS A 105 6.49 6.27 -8.62
CA HIS A 105 5.41 6.89 -9.39
C HIS A 105 5.85 7.25 -10.80
N ASP A 106 4.91 7.23 -11.75
CA ASP A 106 5.13 7.74 -13.10
C ASP A 106 4.82 9.25 -13.15
N GLU A 107 4.89 9.82 -14.35
CA GLU A 107 4.68 11.26 -14.57
C GLU A 107 3.26 11.69 -14.29
N GLN A 108 2.28 10.79 -14.37
CA GLN A 108 0.89 11.06 -14.05
C GLN A 108 0.58 10.88 -12.57
N GLY A 109 1.56 10.49 -11.77
CA GLY A 109 1.37 10.27 -10.34
C GLY A 109 0.79 8.91 -10.00
N LYS A 110 0.81 7.97 -10.94
CA LYS A 110 0.36 6.60 -10.69
C LYS A 110 1.52 5.75 -10.19
N VAL A 111 1.21 4.82 -9.29
CA VAL A 111 2.22 3.92 -8.71
C VAL A 111 2.61 2.86 -9.74
N THR A 112 3.90 2.77 -10.03
CA THR A 112 4.43 1.77 -10.96
C THR A 112 5.04 0.59 -10.23
N SER A 113 5.43 0.76 -8.97
CA SER A 113 6.03 -0.30 -8.16
C SER A 113 5.72 -0.03 -6.69
N MET A 114 5.24 -1.05 -5.99
CA MET A 114 5.06 -0.99 -4.54
C MET A 114 5.81 -2.16 -3.92
N ARG A 115 6.64 -1.87 -2.93
CA ARG A 115 7.36 -2.87 -2.16
C ARG A 115 7.09 -2.63 -0.68
N ALA A 116 6.55 -3.62 -0.01
CA ALA A 116 6.22 -3.54 1.41
C ALA A 116 7.25 -4.29 2.25
N TYR A 117 7.76 -3.62 3.26
CA TYR A 117 8.83 -4.14 4.12
C TYR A 117 8.28 -4.41 5.51
N TRP A 118 8.06 -5.67 5.81
CA TRP A 118 7.66 -6.14 7.12
C TRP A 118 8.01 -7.61 7.27
N THR A 119 8.16 -8.04 8.51
CA THR A 119 8.34 -9.45 8.86
C THR A 119 7.40 -9.75 10.03
N PRO A 120 7.22 -11.02 10.41
CA PRO A 120 6.43 -11.35 11.61
C PRO A 120 6.89 -10.63 12.89
N GLU A 121 8.16 -10.22 12.95
CA GLU A 121 8.68 -9.44 14.08
C GLU A 121 8.02 -8.07 14.22
N ASN A 122 7.40 -7.56 13.16
CA ASN A 122 6.76 -6.25 13.15
C ASN A 122 5.29 -6.32 13.56
N MET A 123 4.80 -7.50 13.90
CA MET A 123 3.42 -7.72 14.32
C MET A 123 3.30 -7.73 15.85
N ARG A 124 2.18 -7.21 16.34
CA ARG A 124 1.85 -7.25 17.76
C ARG A 124 0.36 -7.40 18.02
#